data_61326b7ebd0a3a02c31d915ebe65faa0
#
_entry.id   61326b7ebd0a3a02c31d915ebe65faa0
#
_cell.length_a   1.000
_cell.length_b   1.000
_cell.length_c   1.000
_cell.angle_alpha   90.00
_cell.angle_beta   90.00
_cell.angle_gamma   90.00
#
_symmetry.space_group_name_H-M   'P 1'
#
loop_
_entity.id
_entity.type
_entity.pdbx_description
1 polymer ?
#
loop_
_entity_poly.entity_id
_entity_poly.type
_entity_poly.pdbx_seq_one_letter_code
_entity_poly.pdbx_strand_id
1 'polypeptide(L)'
;MKYETMIWSGCSMTMGSGMVEDNHDTVEFKTDNPVQWKHPKFYELFPDVKTNGEAIEAVKQITYPMQLGKKLGLKTYNLAVAGSGIEVQLKALTSFLLNTKIDYSKTLFCYQIPELSRVELLNNLDKPEAEMD
;
A
#
# COMPACT_ATOMS: atom_id res chain seq x y z
N MET A 1 7.21 -1.30 -28.08
CA MET A 1 7.71 -2.12 -26.96
C MET A 1 6.53 -2.53 -26.10
N LYS A 2 6.44 -3.78 -25.75
CA LYS A 2 5.36 -4.28 -24.91
C LYS A 2 5.85 -4.44 -23.48
N TYR A 3 5.19 -3.77 -22.53
CA TYR A 3 5.42 -3.97 -21.10
C TYR A 3 4.76 -5.28 -20.63
N GLU A 4 5.35 -5.91 -19.64
CA GLU A 4 4.85 -7.14 -19.01
C GLU A 4 4.54 -6.92 -17.53
N THR A 5 5.22 -5.97 -16.90
CA THR A 5 5.13 -5.69 -15.46
C THR A 5 4.88 -4.22 -15.20
N MET A 6 4.10 -3.94 -14.18
CA MET A 6 3.86 -2.58 -13.68
C MET A 6 4.10 -2.55 -12.17
N ILE A 7 4.89 -1.58 -11.73
CA ILE A 7 5.21 -1.36 -10.31
C ILE A 7 4.71 0.02 -9.92
N TRP A 8 3.93 0.07 -8.87
CA TRP A 8 3.41 1.29 -8.29
C TRP A 8 4.07 1.61 -6.97
N SER A 9 4.43 2.85 -6.78
CA SER A 9 4.77 3.45 -5.50
C SER A 9 3.85 4.62 -5.22
N GLY A 10 3.54 4.89 -3.98
CA GLY A 10 2.63 5.97 -3.62
C GLY A 10 2.30 5.98 -2.13
N CYS A 11 1.27 6.74 -1.79
CA CYS A 11 0.80 6.90 -0.42
C CYS A 11 -0.53 6.15 -0.16
N SER A 12 -1.27 6.59 0.85
CA SER A 12 -2.51 5.95 1.28
C SER A 12 -3.56 5.78 0.19
N MET A 13 -3.69 6.72 -0.72
CA MET A 13 -4.67 6.63 -1.82
C MET A 13 -4.31 5.51 -2.80
N THR A 14 -3.05 5.35 -3.13
CA THR A 14 -2.56 4.26 -3.99
C THR A 14 -2.65 2.91 -3.28
N MET A 15 -2.44 2.89 -1.96
CA MET A 15 -2.58 1.70 -1.13
C MET A 15 -4.04 1.25 -0.94
N GLY A 16 -5.01 2.15 -1.10
CA GLY A 16 -6.43 1.88 -0.90
C GLY A 16 -6.91 2.12 0.54
N SER A 17 -6.24 2.99 1.30
CA SER A 17 -6.68 3.34 2.65
C SER A 17 -8.10 3.93 2.66
N GLY A 18 -8.87 3.61 3.69
CA GLY A 18 -10.26 4.04 3.84
C GLY A 18 -11.29 3.11 3.19
N MET A 19 -10.87 2.09 2.46
CA MET A 19 -11.78 1.06 1.92
C MET A 19 -12.17 0.03 3.00
N VAL A 20 -11.33 -0.14 4.00
CA VAL A 20 -11.58 -0.94 5.21
C VAL A 20 -11.55 -0.02 6.42
N GLU A 21 -12.46 -0.21 7.34
CA GLU A 21 -12.48 0.57 8.57
C GLU A 21 -11.42 0.10 9.54
N ASP A 22 -10.47 0.99 9.82
CA ASP A 22 -9.53 0.82 10.92
C ASP A 22 -10.12 1.44 12.19
N ASN A 23 -10.50 0.63 13.14
CA ASN A 23 -10.79 1.10 14.50
C ASN A 23 -9.48 1.31 15.26
N HIS A 24 -8.71 2.32 14.86
CA HIS A 24 -7.44 2.63 15.48
C HIS A 24 -7.53 3.07 16.93
N ASP A 25 -8.71 3.53 17.37
CA ASP A 25 -8.84 4.22 18.65
C ASP A 25 -9.03 3.30 19.85
N THR A 26 -9.30 2.02 19.68
CA THR A 26 -9.70 1.18 20.83
C THR A 26 -9.16 -0.24 20.89
N VAL A 27 -8.65 -0.80 19.80
CA VAL A 27 -8.18 -2.19 19.78
C VAL A 27 -6.94 -2.31 18.90
N GLU A 28 -5.93 -2.93 19.44
CA GLU A 28 -4.77 -3.37 18.65
C GLU A 28 -5.24 -4.08 17.37
N PHE A 29 -4.89 -3.53 16.22
CA PHE A 29 -5.25 -4.09 14.92
C PHE A 29 -4.64 -5.47 14.78
N LYS A 30 -5.46 -6.49 14.80
CA LYS A 30 -5.04 -7.88 14.59
C LYS A 30 -5.61 -8.40 13.29
N THR A 31 -4.76 -9.04 12.51
CA THR A 31 -5.13 -9.57 11.20
C THR A 31 -6.18 -10.68 11.27
N ASP A 32 -6.23 -11.41 12.37
CA ASP A 32 -7.18 -12.49 12.64
C ASP A 32 -8.49 -12.03 13.28
N ASN A 33 -8.60 -10.77 13.70
CA ASN A 33 -9.86 -10.22 14.19
C ASN A 33 -10.92 -10.17 13.09
N PRO A 34 -12.22 -10.32 13.45
CA PRO A 34 -13.31 -10.12 12.51
C PRO A 34 -13.24 -8.76 11.85
N VAL A 35 -13.46 -8.70 10.53
CA VAL A 35 -13.45 -7.46 9.77
C VAL A 35 -14.69 -6.62 10.06
N GLN A 36 -14.47 -5.30 10.12
CA GLN A 36 -15.54 -4.31 10.20
C GLN A 36 -15.51 -3.45 8.93
N TRP A 37 -16.62 -3.40 8.23
CA TRP A 37 -16.74 -2.69 6.96
C TRP A 37 -17.45 -1.36 7.10
N LYS A 38 -16.96 -0.34 6.40
CA LYS A 38 -17.70 0.92 6.22
C LYS A 38 -18.62 0.88 5.01
N HIS A 39 -18.24 0.16 3.96
CA HIS A 39 -18.93 0.27 2.68
C HIS A 39 -19.67 -1.02 2.31
N PRO A 40 -21.01 -0.97 2.14
CA PRO A 40 -21.82 -2.15 1.82
C PRO A 40 -21.38 -2.90 0.56
N LYS A 41 -20.91 -2.18 -0.47
CA LYS A 41 -20.42 -2.79 -1.72
C LYS A 41 -19.21 -3.71 -1.54
N PHE A 42 -18.45 -3.56 -0.45
CA PHE A 42 -17.34 -4.44 -0.19
C PHE A 42 -17.80 -5.87 0.08
N TYR A 43 -18.88 -6.04 0.86
CA TYR A 43 -19.46 -7.35 1.13
C TYR A 43 -20.00 -8.03 -0.13
N GLU A 44 -20.49 -7.25 -1.09
CA GLU A 44 -20.95 -7.76 -2.37
C GLU A 44 -19.79 -8.28 -3.23
N LEU A 45 -18.64 -7.58 -3.18
CA LEU A 45 -17.45 -7.95 -3.95
C LEU A 45 -16.67 -9.10 -3.31
N PHE A 46 -16.64 -9.16 -1.99
CA PHE A 46 -15.83 -10.11 -1.23
C PHE A 46 -16.63 -10.80 -0.12
N PRO A 47 -17.64 -11.62 -0.47
CA PRO A 47 -18.55 -12.23 0.50
C PRO A 47 -17.85 -13.23 1.44
N ASP A 48 -16.72 -13.78 1.03
CA ASP A 48 -15.99 -14.81 1.78
C ASP A 48 -14.95 -14.25 2.75
N VAL A 49 -14.70 -12.95 2.72
CA VAL A 49 -13.74 -12.29 3.62
C VAL A 49 -14.32 -12.21 5.03
N LYS A 50 -13.57 -12.70 6.02
CA LYS A 50 -14.00 -12.79 7.42
C LYS A 50 -13.09 -12.06 8.39
N THR A 51 -11.81 -11.90 8.07
CA THR A 51 -10.80 -11.31 8.94
C THR A 51 -10.21 -10.02 8.37
N ASN A 52 -9.63 -9.21 9.24
CA ASN A 52 -8.93 -7.99 8.82
C ASN A 52 -7.79 -8.27 7.85
N GLY A 53 -7.05 -9.35 8.04
CA GLY A 53 -5.98 -9.75 7.14
C GLY A 53 -6.47 -10.09 5.74
N GLU A 54 -7.54 -10.88 5.64
CA GLU A 54 -8.20 -11.18 4.36
C GLU A 54 -8.74 -9.92 3.70
N ALA A 55 -9.28 -8.99 4.51
CA ALA A 55 -9.79 -7.72 4.01
C ALA A 55 -8.70 -6.85 3.39
N ILE A 56 -7.55 -6.75 4.05
CA ILE A 56 -6.39 -6.01 3.52
C ILE A 56 -5.95 -6.60 2.18
N GLU A 57 -5.84 -7.90 2.09
CA GLU A 57 -5.45 -8.56 0.83
C GLU A 57 -6.51 -8.35 -0.27
N ALA A 58 -7.79 -8.41 0.09
CA ALA A 58 -8.87 -8.15 -0.85
C ALA A 58 -8.84 -6.70 -1.37
N VAL A 59 -8.64 -5.73 -0.48
CA VAL A 59 -8.52 -4.30 -0.86
C VAL A 59 -7.39 -4.06 -1.85
N LYS A 60 -6.26 -4.72 -1.67
CA LYS A 60 -5.14 -4.61 -2.61
C LYS A 60 -5.55 -4.98 -4.05
N GLN A 61 -6.49 -5.89 -4.21
CA GLN A 61 -6.96 -6.33 -5.54
C GLN A 61 -7.87 -5.33 -6.24
N ILE A 62 -8.51 -4.42 -5.50
CA ILE A 62 -9.44 -3.44 -6.03
C ILE A 62 -8.90 -2.01 -6.09
N THR A 63 -7.67 -1.79 -5.67
CA THR A 63 -7.00 -0.51 -5.81
C THR A 63 -6.85 -0.12 -7.28
N TYR A 64 -6.81 1.18 -7.58
CA TYR A 64 -6.70 1.61 -8.97
C TYR A 64 -5.44 1.08 -9.68
N PRO A 65 -4.27 0.93 -9.04
CA PRO A 65 -3.12 0.30 -9.67
C PRO A 65 -3.41 -1.13 -10.14
N MET A 66 -4.06 -1.92 -9.31
CA MET A 66 -4.37 -3.31 -9.64
C MET A 66 -5.43 -3.40 -10.74
N GLN A 67 -6.44 -2.54 -10.70
CA GLN A 67 -7.46 -2.47 -11.75
C GLN A 67 -6.87 -2.06 -13.09
N LEU A 68 -5.99 -1.07 -13.09
CA LEU A 68 -5.31 -0.63 -14.31
C LEU A 68 -4.42 -1.75 -14.87
N GLY A 69 -3.68 -2.43 -14.00
CA GLY A 69 -2.85 -3.57 -14.38
C GLY A 69 -3.66 -4.68 -15.06
N LYS A 70 -4.82 -5.02 -14.52
CA LYS A 70 -5.73 -5.99 -15.13
C LYS A 70 -6.20 -5.55 -16.52
N LYS A 71 -6.58 -4.29 -16.67
CA LYS A 71 -7.01 -3.75 -17.97
C LYS A 71 -5.91 -3.78 -19.03
N LEU A 72 -4.67 -3.56 -18.62
CA LEU A 72 -3.51 -3.56 -19.51
C LEU A 72 -2.88 -4.94 -19.70
N GLY A 73 -3.34 -5.95 -18.97
CA GLY A 73 -2.76 -7.29 -18.99
C GLY A 73 -1.36 -7.37 -18.41
N LEU A 74 -1.04 -6.52 -17.44
CA LEU A 74 0.27 -6.42 -16.80
C LEU A 74 0.27 -7.08 -15.42
N LYS A 75 1.35 -7.79 -15.10
CA LYS A 75 1.61 -8.21 -13.73
C LYS A 75 1.92 -7.00 -12.88
N THR A 76 1.10 -6.73 -11.87
CA THR A 76 1.13 -5.47 -11.13
C THR A 76 1.52 -5.69 -9.68
N TYR A 77 2.45 -4.86 -9.21
CA TYR A 77 2.88 -4.77 -7.82
C TYR A 77 2.54 -3.40 -7.26
N ASN A 78 1.81 -3.37 -6.16
CA ASN A 78 1.48 -2.14 -5.45
C ASN A 78 2.31 -2.04 -4.17
N LEU A 79 3.34 -1.19 -4.21
CA LEU A 79 4.28 -0.96 -3.11
C LEU A 79 3.93 0.29 -2.29
N ALA A 80 2.74 0.83 -2.46
CA ALA A 80 2.32 2.03 -1.76
C ALA A 80 2.27 1.83 -0.24
N VAL A 81 2.68 2.85 0.49
CA VAL A 81 2.70 2.87 1.95
C VAL A 81 1.92 4.08 2.45
N ALA A 82 0.93 3.85 3.30
CA ALA A 82 0.11 4.92 3.88
C ALA A 82 0.96 5.89 4.70
N GLY A 83 0.68 7.20 4.56
CA GLY A 83 1.39 8.24 5.29
C GLY A 83 2.85 8.44 4.90
N SER A 84 3.32 7.78 3.85
CA SER A 84 4.74 7.79 3.48
C SER A 84 5.18 9.09 2.80
N GLY A 85 6.40 9.52 3.11
CA GLY A 85 7.15 10.48 2.32
C GLY A 85 8.01 9.78 1.26
N ILE A 86 8.78 10.57 0.50
CA ILE A 86 9.62 10.07 -0.59
C ILE A 86 10.63 9.02 -0.09
N GLU A 87 11.22 9.23 1.07
CA GLU A 87 12.26 8.33 1.61
C GLU A 87 11.73 6.92 1.87
N VAL A 88 10.56 6.78 2.51
CA VAL A 88 9.95 5.46 2.76
C VAL A 88 9.57 4.80 1.44
N GLN A 89 9.02 5.55 0.51
CA GLN A 89 8.66 5.04 -0.81
C GLN A 89 9.87 4.51 -1.57
N LEU A 90 10.99 5.23 -1.54
CA LEU A 90 12.24 4.78 -2.16
C LEU A 90 12.83 3.55 -1.46
N LYS A 91 12.77 3.49 -0.14
CA LYS A 91 13.20 2.30 0.63
C LYS A 91 12.36 1.07 0.28
N ALA A 92 11.05 1.21 0.22
CA ALA A 92 10.16 0.12 -0.14
C ALA A 92 10.43 -0.38 -1.58
N LEU A 93 10.61 0.54 -2.51
CA LEU A 93 10.97 0.21 -3.90
C LEU A 93 12.32 -0.49 -3.97
N THR A 94 13.34 0.04 -3.33
CA THR A 94 14.69 -0.53 -3.32
C THR A 94 14.68 -1.94 -2.73
N SER A 95 14.03 -2.12 -1.58
CA SER A 95 13.90 -3.44 -0.96
C SER A 95 13.20 -4.45 -1.88
N PHE A 96 12.13 -4.05 -2.53
CA PHE A 96 11.43 -4.88 -3.48
C PHE A 96 12.31 -5.28 -4.66
N LEU A 97 13.02 -4.34 -5.27
CA LEU A 97 13.88 -4.59 -6.43
C LEU A 97 15.09 -5.47 -6.10
N LEU A 98 15.63 -5.35 -4.88
CA LEU A 98 16.73 -6.22 -4.41
C LEU A 98 16.29 -7.67 -4.16
N ASN A 99 15.01 -7.88 -3.84
CA ASN A 99 14.48 -9.18 -3.46
C ASN A 99 13.59 -9.82 -4.54
N THR A 100 13.37 -9.15 -5.65
CA THR A 100 12.47 -9.63 -6.71
C THR A 100 13.16 -9.58 -8.06
N LYS A 101 13.13 -10.69 -8.77
CA LYS A 101 13.70 -10.78 -10.11
C LYS A 101 12.72 -10.21 -11.12
N ILE A 102 13.09 -9.11 -11.78
CA ILE A 102 12.26 -8.38 -12.74
C ILE A 102 13.07 -8.03 -13.98
N ASP A 103 12.44 -8.11 -15.14
CA ASP A 103 12.99 -7.57 -16.38
C ASP A 103 12.67 -6.06 -16.47
N TYR A 104 13.63 -5.22 -16.13
CA TYR A 104 13.46 -3.77 -16.14
C TYR A 104 13.15 -3.20 -17.53
N SER A 105 13.61 -3.85 -18.58
CA SER A 105 13.34 -3.40 -19.96
C SER A 105 11.87 -3.49 -20.36
N LYS A 106 11.11 -4.32 -19.64
CA LYS A 106 9.67 -4.56 -19.85
C LYS A 106 8.80 -4.12 -18.68
N THR A 107 9.34 -3.28 -17.80
CA THR A 107 8.67 -2.82 -16.59
C THR A 107 8.29 -1.36 -16.70
N LEU A 108 7.03 -1.07 -16.41
CA LEU A 108 6.50 0.28 -16.27
C LEU A 108 6.49 0.66 -14.79
N PHE A 109 7.16 1.76 -14.44
CA PHE A 109 7.17 2.31 -13.11
C PHE A 109 6.18 3.47 -13.01
N CYS A 110 5.25 3.38 -12.07
CA CYS A 110 4.27 4.41 -11.79
C CYS A 110 4.47 4.94 -10.36
N TYR A 111 4.52 6.24 -10.23
CA TYR A 111 4.85 6.88 -8.96
C TYR A 111 3.86 7.98 -8.64
N GLN A 112 3.16 7.84 -7.51
CA GLN A 112 2.37 8.91 -6.95
C GLN A 112 3.24 9.76 -6.03
N ILE A 113 3.56 10.96 -6.44
CA ILE A 113 4.38 11.89 -5.67
C ILE A 113 3.62 12.32 -4.41
N PRO A 114 4.17 12.10 -3.21
CA PRO A 114 3.56 12.58 -1.98
C PRO A 114 3.70 14.10 -1.84
N GLU A 115 2.99 14.68 -0.89
CA GLU A 115 3.20 16.08 -0.53
C GLU A 115 4.66 16.31 -0.11
N LEU A 116 5.25 17.40 -0.61
CA LEU A 116 6.65 17.74 -0.30
C LEU A 116 6.89 18.06 1.17
N SER A 117 5.82 18.41 1.90
CA SER A 117 5.88 18.65 3.34
C SER A 117 6.01 17.39 4.20
N ARG A 118 5.84 16.21 3.60
CA ARG A 118 6.02 14.94 4.32
C ARG A 118 7.49 14.64 4.50
N VAL A 119 7.97 14.92 5.68
CA VAL A 119 9.34 14.63 6.11
C VAL A 119 9.31 13.48 7.11
N GLU A 120 10.23 12.54 6.95
CA GLU A 120 10.38 11.44 7.89
C GLU A 120 11.33 11.80 9.00
N LEU A 121 10.85 11.62 10.23
CA LEU A 121 11.62 11.82 11.44
C LEU A 121 12.19 10.50 11.98
N LEU A 122 12.60 9.60 11.09
CA LEU A 122 13.15 8.28 11.46
C LEU A 122 14.33 8.38 12.43
N ASN A 123 15.13 9.43 12.31
CA ASN A 123 16.26 9.68 13.20
C ASN A 123 15.86 10.02 14.64
N ASN A 124 14.60 10.33 14.88
CA ASN A 124 14.10 10.69 16.19
C ASN A 124 13.47 9.52 16.95
N LEU A 125 13.23 8.40 16.28
CA LEU A 125 12.58 7.23 16.92
C LEU A 125 13.44 6.63 18.04
N ASP A 126 14.76 6.73 17.92
CA ASP A 126 15.71 6.20 18.89
C ASP A 126 16.23 7.28 19.88
N LYS A 127 15.72 8.50 19.80
CA LYS A 127 16.12 9.57 20.70
C LYS A 127 15.23 9.64 21.93
N PRO A 128 15.78 9.88 23.13
CA PRO A 128 14.99 10.19 24.31
C PRO A 128 14.07 11.39 24.04
N GLU A 129 12.85 11.38 24.59
CA GLU A 129 11.87 12.47 24.41
C GLU A 129 12.47 13.87 24.73
N ALA A 130 13.39 13.96 25.66
CA ALA A 130 14.06 15.20 26.04
C ALA A 130 14.97 15.80 24.94
N GLU A 131 15.31 15.01 23.90
CA GLU A 131 16.13 15.44 22.75
C GLU A 131 15.29 15.66 21.47
N MET A 132 13.99 15.43 21.55
CA MET A 132 13.04 15.66 20.46
C MET A 132 12.50 17.08 20.54
N ASP A 133 13.10 18.00 19.81
CA ASP A 133 12.62 19.37 19.67
C ASP A 133 11.54 19.50 18.59
#